data_916248e2062939ca6d58cbaa2ea9e931
#
_entry.id   916248e2062939ca6d58cbaa2ea9e931
#
_cell.length_a   1.000
_cell.length_b   1.000
_cell.length_c   1.000
_cell.angle_alpha   90.00
_cell.angle_beta   90.00
_cell.angle_gamma   90.00
#
_symmetry.space_group_name_H-M   'P 1'
#
loop_
_entity.id
_entity.type
_entity.pdbx_description
1 polymer ?
#
loop_
_entity_poly.entity_id
_entity_poly.type
_entity_poly.pdbx_seq_one_letter_code
_entity_poly.pdbx_strand_id
1 'polypeptide(L)'
;MSDDFYTMVDSGDPAPDNEHITGVREERAEGEQTTTQAPKAMYAARIAVYDDMLSTPRVIVIDPQDVRTYLEETTNTVYQCMKEQGGHISLMVIREIVENFIHAHFAEPIISILDGGDTIRFADQGPGIDDKERAFDFGVTSANSKMKRYIRGTGAGFPMVQEYLENAGGAVSIEDNMGKGTVVTVSLNPKRVQEIERAGGRGA
;
A
#
# COMPACT_ATOMS: atom_id res chain seq x y z
N MET A 1 45.66 -32.70 27.29
CA MET A 1 45.34 -34.02 26.73
C MET A 1 44.50 -33.70 25.52
N SER A 2 45.15 -33.49 24.38
CA SER A 2 45.58 -34.51 23.39
C SER A 2 44.35 -35.06 22.68
N ASP A 3 44.24 -35.14 21.40
CA ASP A 3 45.10 -34.92 20.25
C ASP A 3 44.22 -34.95 19.01
N ASP A 4 44.64 -34.17 18.04
CA ASP A 4 44.74 -34.37 16.62
C ASP A 4 44.15 -35.68 16.04
N PHE A 5 43.53 -35.59 14.88
CA PHE A 5 43.91 -36.41 13.73
C PHE A 5 43.48 -35.79 12.38
N TYR A 6 44.46 -35.21 11.72
CA TYR A 6 44.55 -35.11 10.26
C TYR A 6 44.90 -36.47 9.66
N THR A 7 44.30 -36.89 8.58
CA THR A 7 44.97 -37.69 7.56
C THR A 7 44.41 -37.41 6.17
N MET A 8 45.31 -36.89 5.37
CA MET A 8 45.34 -36.93 3.90
C MET A 8 45.36 -38.38 3.40
N VAL A 9 44.75 -38.65 2.29
CA VAL A 9 45.36 -39.50 1.25
C VAL A 9 44.97 -39.01 -0.15
N ASP A 10 46.03 -38.94 -0.91
CA ASP A 10 46.24 -38.47 -2.26
C ASP A 10 46.08 -39.65 -3.25
N SER A 11 46.12 -39.31 -4.54
CA SER A 11 46.40 -40.10 -5.75
C SER A 11 45.18 -40.63 -6.51
N GLY A 12 45.05 -40.43 -7.79
CA GLY A 12 45.92 -40.09 -8.88
C GLY A 12 45.13 -40.15 -10.19
N ASP A 13 45.54 -39.35 -11.11
CA ASP A 13 45.24 -39.29 -12.56
C ASP A 13 45.30 -40.64 -13.30
N PRO A 14 44.85 -40.75 -14.55
CA PRO A 14 44.96 -39.78 -15.64
C PRO A 14 43.80 -39.73 -16.67
N ALA A 15 43.82 -38.66 -17.44
CA ALA A 15 43.07 -38.50 -18.69
C ALA A 15 43.49 -39.50 -19.79
N PRO A 16 42.70 -39.66 -20.83
CA PRO A 16 43.25 -39.47 -22.15
C PRO A 16 42.39 -38.58 -23.07
N ASP A 17 43.16 -37.99 -23.96
CA ASP A 17 42.86 -37.13 -25.08
C ASP A 17 41.87 -37.69 -26.11
N ASN A 18 41.31 -36.77 -26.80
CA ASN A 18 41.25 -36.57 -28.22
C ASN A 18 39.89 -36.49 -28.95
N GLU A 19 39.75 -35.27 -29.49
CA GLU A 19 39.36 -34.93 -30.86
C GLU A 19 38.00 -35.37 -31.43
N HIS A 20 37.15 -34.42 -31.74
CA HIS A 20 36.87 -33.84 -33.05
C HIS A 20 35.63 -32.93 -33.04
N ILE A 21 35.87 -31.64 -33.20
CA ILE A 21 35.36 -30.73 -34.22
C ILE A 21 33.98 -31.10 -34.79
N THR A 22 33.03 -30.27 -34.58
CA THR A 22 32.31 -29.58 -35.65
C THR A 22 31.51 -28.42 -35.09
N GLY A 23 31.66 -27.28 -35.77
CA GLY A 23 31.07 -26.02 -35.41
C GLY A 23 29.54 -26.07 -35.32
N VAL A 24 29.05 -25.55 -34.22
CA VAL A 24 27.68 -25.07 -34.14
C VAL A 24 27.77 -23.57 -33.97
N ARG A 25 27.27 -22.93 -34.99
CA ARG A 25 26.98 -21.49 -35.08
C ARG A 25 26.53 -20.94 -33.77
N GLU A 26 27.22 -19.95 -33.24
CA GLU A 26 26.68 -19.01 -32.26
C GLU A 26 25.54 -18.25 -32.93
N GLU A 27 24.33 -18.72 -32.70
CA GLU A 27 23.16 -17.86 -32.79
C GLU A 27 23.22 -16.90 -31.59
N ARG A 28 23.64 -15.68 -31.88
CA ARG A 28 23.40 -14.53 -31.02
C ARG A 28 21.90 -14.49 -30.78
N ALA A 29 21.49 -14.96 -29.63
CA ALA A 29 20.22 -14.58 -29.04
C ALA A 29 20.27 -13.05 -28.87
N GLU A 30 19.61 -12.35 -29.78
CA GLU A 30 19.26 -10.95 -29.59
C GLU A 30 18.51 -10.89 -28.28
N GLY A 31 19.16 -10.29 -27.27
CA GLY A 31 18.54 -10.00 -26.00
C GLY A 31 17.35 -9.09 -26.26
N GLU A 32 16.14 -9.63 -26.14
CA GLU A 32 14.95 -8.85 -25.89
C GLU A 32 15.22 -7.98 -24.65
N GLN A 33 15.59 -6.75 -24.91
CA GLN A 33 15.52 -5.69 -23.92
C GLN A 33 14.03 -5.48 -23.63
N THR A 34 13.46 -6.32 -22.77
CA THR A 34 12.24 -6.04 -22.08
C THR A 34 12.51 -4.78 -21.23
N THR A 35 12.24 -3.64 -21.82
CA THR A 35 12.08 -2.38 -21.08
C THR A 35 10.95 -2.64 -20.09
N THR A 36 11.32 -3.05 -18.90
CA THR A 36 10.39 -3.20 -17.76
C THR A 36 9.97 -1.79 -17.37
N GLN A 37 8.98 -1.25 -18.07
CA GLN A 37 8.36 -0.01 -17.63
C GLN A 37 7.89 -0.21 -16.20
N ALA A 38 8.21 0.74 -15.33
CA ALA A 38 7.72 0.73 -13.97
C ALA A 38 6.19 0.59 -14.00
N PRO A 39 5.59 -0.23 -13.11
CA PRO A 39 4.15 -0.35 -13.06
C PRO A 39 3.53 1.03 -12.82
N LYS A 40 2.46 1.31 -13.55
CA LYS A 40 1.72 2.57 -13.46
C LYS A 40 0.39 2.34 -12.76
N ALA A 41 -0.05 3.33 -12.00
CA ALA A 41 -1.45 3.41 -11.60
C ALA A 41 -2.31 3.54 -12.86
N MET A 42 -3.42 2.77 -12.93
CA MET A 42 -4.27 2.73 -14.13
C MET A 42 -5.37 3.79 -14.08
N TYR A 43 -5.74 4.26 -12.90
CA TYR A 43 -6.84 5.19 -12.67
C TYR A 43 -6.36 6.46 -11.98
N ALA A 44 -6.97 7.58 -12.32
CA ALA A 44 -6.75 8.84 -11.62
C ALA A 44 -7.32 8.78 -10.20
N ALA A 45 -6.62 9.32 -9.20
CA ALA A 45 -7.22 9.59 -7.90
C ALA A 45 -8.01 10.91 -7.94
N ARG A 46 -9.15 10.93 -7.27
CA ARG A 46 -9.95 12.13 -7.10
C ARG A 46 -10.00 12.53 -5.62
N ILE A 47 -9.56 13.74 -5.33
CA ILE A 47 -9.55 14.30 -3.97
C ILE A 47 -10.64 15.36 -3.91
N ALA A 48 -11.71 15.09 -3.17
CA ALA A 48 -12.85 15.99 -2.99
C ALA A 48 -12.73 16.68 -1.62
N VAL A 49 -12.59 17.99 -1.62
CA VAL A 49 -12.48 18.82 -0.43
C VAL A 49 -13.81 19.53 -0.19
N TYR A 50 -14.43 19.26 0.95
CA TYR A 50 -15.72 19.79 1.34
C TYR A 50 -15.55 20.88 2.40
N ASP A 51 -15.96 22.11 2.10
CA ASP A 51 -16.03 23.18 3.10
C ASP A 51 -17.16 22.92 4.09
N ASP A 52 -18.28 22.38 3.61
CA ASP A 52 -19.40 21.86 4.38
C ASP A 52 -20.14 20.75 3.61
N MET A 53 -21.08 20.06 4.25
CA MET A 53 -21.82 18.93 3.65
C MET A 53 -22.87 19.36 2.60
N LEU A 54 -23.14 20.64 2.45
CA LEU A 54 -24.15 21.19 1.51
C LEU A 54 -23.49 21.82 0.30
N SER A 55 -22.19 22.15 0.38
CA SER A 55 -21.43 22.77 -0.71
C SER A 55 -20.97 21.75 -1.74
N THR A 56 -20.81 22.21 -2.98
CA THR A 56 -20.10 21.42 -4.00
C THR A 56 -18.63 21.36 -3.63
N PRO A 57 -18.02 20.16 -3.56
CA PRO A 57 -16.62 20.03 -3.19
C PRO A 57 -15.70 20.60 -4.28
N ARG A 58 -14.55 21.12 -3.87
CA ARG A 58 -13.41 21.34 -4.75
C ARG A 58 -12.78 20.00 -5.05
N VAL A 59 -12.64 19.64 -6.33
CA VAL A 59 -12.07 18.36 -6.74
C VAL A 59 -10.70 18.57 -7.37
N ILE A 60 -9.70 17.83 -6.89
CA ILE A 60 -8.36 17.73 -7.44
C ILE A 60 -8.18 16.34 -8.02
N VAL A 61 -7.57 16.24 -9.20
CA VAL A 61 -7.33 14.98 -9.89
C VAL A 61 -5.83 14.75 -9.95
N ILE A 62 -5.40 13.56 -9.51
CA ILE A 62 -4.03 13.06 -9.68
C ILE A 62 -4.05 12.06 -10.83
N ASP A 63 -3.40 12.40 -11.92
CA ASP A 63 -3.39 11.57 -13.12
C ASP A 63 -2.60 10.27 -12.94
N PRO A 64 -2.92 9.21 -13.72
CA PRO A 64 -2.18 7.97 -13.72
C PRO A 64 -0.71 8.16 -14.11
N GLN A 65 0.19 7.69 -13.25
CA GLN A 65 1.64 7.79 -13.45
C GLN A 65 2.36 6.60 -12.78
N ASP A 66 3.69 6.63 -12.68
CA ASP A 66 4.40 5.58 -11.96
C ASP A 66 3.93 5.50 -10.49
N VAL A 67 3.91 4.27 -9.95
CA VAL A 67 3.31 3.99 -8.63
C VAL A 67 3.91 4.86 -7.53
N ARG A 68 5.23 5.09 -7.52
CA ARG A 68 5.88 5.85 -6.46
C ARG A 68 5.44 7.31 -6.48
N THR A 69 5.56 7.95 -7.65
CA THR A 69 5.16 9.35 -7.84
C THR A 69 3.68 9.54 -7.55
N TYR A 70 2.84 8.61 -8.01
CA TYR A 70 1.39 8.63 -7.76
C TYR A 70 1.05 8.58 -6.26
N LEU A 71 1.67 7.67 -5.50
CA LEU A 71 1.46 7.57 -4.05
C LEU A 71 1.96 8.81 -3.30
N GLU A 72 3.15 9.32 -3.68
CA GLU A 72 3.72 10.52 -3.07
C GLU A 72 2.88 11.76 -3.36
N GLU A 73 2.48 11.98 -4.59
CA GLU A 73 1.66 13.12 -5.01
C GLU A 73 0.28 13.08 -4.35
N THR A 74 -0.38 11.90 -4.37
CA THR A 74 -1.66 11.71 -3.70
C THR A 74 -1.56 12.00 -2.21
N THR A 75 -0.57 11.43 -1.52
CA THR A 75 -0.35 11.65 -0.08
C THR A 75 -0.13 13.13 0.25
N ASN A 76 0.76 13.78 -0.49
CA ASN A 76 1.10 15.17 -0.25
C ASN A 76 -0.08 16.10 -0.53
N THR A 77 -0.83 15.86 -1.61
CA THR A 77 -2.00 16.66 -1.96
C THR A 77 -3.11 16.52 -0.92
N VAL A 78 -3.40 15.28 -0.46
CA VAL A 78 -4.38 15.05 0.61
C VAL A 78 -3.95 15.77 1.89
N TYR A 79 -2.68 15.64 2.29
CA TYR A 79 -2.16 16.30 3.48
C TYR A 79 -2.26 17.83 3.39
N GLN A 80 -1.89 18.44 2.26
CA GLN A 80 -2.00 19.88 2.05
C GLN A 80 -3.44 20.36 2.11
N CYS A 81 -4.35 19.71 1.39
CA CYS A 81 -5.76 20.06 1.41
C CYS A 81 -6.39 19.93 2.82
N MET A 82 -6.04 18.87 3.54
CA MET A 82 -6.46 18.67 4.93
C MET A 82 -5.95 19.81 5.82
N LYS A 83 -4.69 20.20 5.68
CA LYS A 83 -4.11 21.33 6.45
C LYS A 83 -4.72 22.67 6.09
N GLU A 84 -5.04 22.92 4.81
CA GLU A 84 -5.76 24.12 4.36
C GLU A 84 -7.13 24.25 5.03
N GLN A 85 -7.81 23.14 5.30
CA GLN A 85 -9.08 23.08 6.02
C GLN A 85 -8.93 23.24 7.56
N GLY A 86 -7.69 23.20 8.07
CA GLY A 86 -7.41 23.30 9.50
C GLY A 86 -7.29 21.96 10.22
N GLY A 87 -7.31 20.84 9.47
CA GLY A 87 -7.27 19.49 10.05
C GLY A 87 -5.92 19.10 10.67
N HIS A 88 -5.95 18.08 11.51
CA HIS A 88 -4.84 17.67 12.37
C HIS A 88 -4.39 16.22 12.15
N ILE A 89 -4.99 15.48 11.21
CA ILE A 89 -4.62 14.09 10.91
C ILE A 89 -3.14 14.04 10.49
N SER A 90 -2.41 13.10 11.07
CA SER A 90 -0.97 12.93 10.81
C SER A 90 -0.68 12.52 9.37
N LEU A 91 0.41 13.04 8.79
CA LEU A 91 0.92 12.62 7.48
C LEU A 91 1.18 11.10 7.43
N MET A 92 1.62 10.50 8.55
CA MET A 92 1.83 9.05 8.65
C MET A 92 0.53 8.29 8.42
N VAL A 93 -0.57 8.68 9.07
CA VAL A 93 -1.89 8.07 8.89
C VAL A 93 -2.34 8.16 7.43
N ILE A 94 -2.25 9.34 6.83
CA ILE A 94 -2.63 9.55 5.42
C ILE A 94 -1.79 8.66 4.49
N ARG A 95 -0.49 8.60 4.69
CA ARG A 95 0.43 7.79 3.88
C ARG A 95 0.09 6.30 3.96
N GLU A 96 -0.07 5.76 5.16
CA GLU A 96 -0.37 4.33 5.34
C GLU A 96 -1.69 3.94 4.66
N ILE A 97 -2.71 4.81 4.69
CA ILE A 97 -3.97 4.51 4.00
C ILE A 97 -3.85 4.67 2.48
N VAL A 98 -3.14 5.70 1.99
CA VAL A 98 -2.89 5.88 0.55
C VAL A 98 -2.07 4.73 -0.02
N GLU A 99 -1.07 4.23 0.70
CA GLU A 99 -0.28 3.07 0.28
C GLU A 99 -1.16 1.81 0.12
N ASN A 100 -2.26 1.68 0.86
CA ASN A 100 -3.18 0.56 0.72
C ASN A 100 -3.93 0.52 -0.61
N PHE A 101 -4.00 1.61 -1.38
CA PHE A 101 -4.55 1.56 -2.75
C PHE A 101 -3.78 0.61 -3.68
N ILE A 102 -2.55 0.22 -3.34
CA ILE A 102 -1.83 -0.81 -4.10
C ILE A 102 -2.54 -2.17 -4.02
N HIS A 103 -3.14 -2.50 -2.88
CA HIS A 103 -3.93 -3.72 -2.67
C HIS A 103 -5.25 -3.68 -3.45
N ALA A 104 -5.80 -2.48 -3.62
CA ALA A 104 -6.97 -2.23 -4.45
C ALA A 104 -6.64 -2.12 -5.96
N HIS A 105 -5.38 -2.37 -6.36
CA HIS A 105 -4.90 -2.20 -7.74
C HIS A 105 -5.16 -0.79 -8.29
N PHE A 106 -5.18 0.22 -7.41
CA PHE A 106 -5.51 1.62 -7.74
C PHE A 106 -6.87 1.78 -8.44
N ALA A 107 -7.83 0.88 -8.18
CA ALA A 107 -9.13 0.90 -8.84
C ALA A 107 -9.98 2.07 -8.33
N GLU A 108 -10.07 3.13 -9.13
CA GLU A 108 -10.88 4.33 -8.92
C GLU A 108 -10.78 4.95 -7.51
N PRO A 109 -9.58 5.36 -7.04
CA PRO A 109 -9.44 5.95 -5.72
C PRO A 109 -10.17 7.30 -5.62
N ILE A 110 -11.03 7.42 -4.60
CA ILE A 110 -11.73 8.65 -4.25
C ILE A 110 -11.43 8.98 -2.80
N ILE A 111 -10.94 10.19 -2.56
CA ILE A 111 -10.58 10.65 -1.22
C ILE A 111 -11.44 11.88 -0.89
N SER A 112 -12.17 11.83 0.21
CA SER A 112 -13.03 12.93 0.66
C SER A 112 -12.50 13.52 1.94
N ILE A 113 -12.21 14.82 1.95
CA ILE A 113 -11.77 15.60 3.11
C ILE A 113 -12.99 16.36 3.65
N LEU A 114 -13.33 16.10 4.90
CA LEU A 114 -14.58 16.48 5.57
C LEU A 114 -14.29 17.11 6.93
N ASP A 115 -15.32 17.69 7.53
CA ASP A 115 -15.32 18.16 8.93
C ASP A 115 -14.14 19.11 9.24
N GLY A 116 -13.84 20.05 8.32
CA GLY A 116 -12.71 20.96 8.48
C GLY A 116 -11.34 20.28 8.44
N GLY A 117 -11.24 19.14 7.74
CA GLY A 117 -10.00 18.36 7.60
C GLY A 117 -9.80 17.31 8.70
N ASP A 118 -10.65 17.26 9.73
CA ASP A 118 -10.51 16.28 10.82
C ASP A 118 -11.19 14.93 10.54
N THR A 119 -11.74 14.75 9.33
CA THR A 119 -12.22 13.46 8.82
C THR A 119 -11.78 13.28 7.37
N ILE A 120 -11.19 12.12 7.05
CA ILE A 120 -10.85 11.74 5.68
C ILE A 120 -11.41 10.36 5.38
N ARG A 121 -12.11 10.24 4.24
CA ARG A 121 -12.59 8.96 3.71
C ARG A 121 -11.80 8.60 2.47
N PHE A 122 -11.26 7.39 2.45
CA PHE A 122 -10.54 6.80 1.35
C PHE A 122 -11.37 5.66 0.78
N ALA A 123 -11.82 5.79 -0.44
CA ALA A 123 -12.68 4.79 -1.10
C ALA A 123 -12.00 4.27 -2.36
N ASP A 124 -12.18 2.99 -2.66
CA ASP A 124 -11.74 2.33 -3.88
C ASP A 124 -12.80 1.37 -4.44
N GLN A 125 -12.60 0.91 -5.67
CA GLN A 125 -13.40 -0.12 -6.35
C GLN A 125 -12.58 -1.42 -6.54
N GLY A 126 -11.63 -1.67 -5.67
CA GLY A 126 -10.76 -2.84 -5.68
C GLY A 126 -11.46 -4.14 -5.27
N PRO A 127 -10.70 -5.19 -4.93
CA PRO A 127 -11.27 -6.47 -4.52
C PRO A 127 -12.00 -6.42 -3.18
N GLY A 128 -11.77 -5.39 -2.34
CA GLY A 128 -12.28 -5.32 -0.98
C GLY A 128 -11.37 -5.99 0.05
N ILE A 129 -11.82 -6.00 1.30
CA ILE A 129 -11.18 -6.67 2.44
C ILE A 129 -12.18 -7.65 3.03
N ASP A 130 -11.90 -8.95 2.91
CA ASP A 130 -12.83 -10.01 3.34
C ASP A 130 -12.99 -10.02 4.87
N ASP A 131 -11.87 -9.91 5.60
CA ASP A 131 -11.84 -9.94 7.06
C ASP A 131 -11.32 -8.59 7.59
N LYS A 132 -12.27 -7.69 7.85
CA LYS A 132 -11.97 -6.32 8.27
C LYS A 132 -11.44 -6.24 9.70
N GLU A 133 -11.85 -7.15 10.58
CA GLU A 133 -11.36 -7.20 11.96
C GLU A 133 -9.89 -7.61 11.96
N ARG A 134 -9.53 -8.64 11.20
CA ARG A 134 -8.14 -9.07 11.05
C ARG A 134 -7.25 -8.06 10.32
N ALA A 135 -7.81 -7.12 9.58
CA ALA A 135 -7.00 -6.07 8.97
C ALA A 135 -6.26 -5.20 10.01
N PHE A 136 -6.76 -5.14 11.25
CA PHE A 136 -6.13 -4.46 12.37
C PHE A 136 -5.15 -5.34 13.17
N ASP A 137 -4.96 -6.62 12.81
CA ASP A 137 -3.98 -7.49 13.43
C ASP A 137 -2.59 -7.25 12.84
N PHE A 138 -1.56 -7.25 13.69
CA PHE A 138 -0.17 -7.13 13.22
C PHE A 138 0.25 -8.33 12.37
N GLY A 139 0.96 -8.04 11.28
CA GLY A 139 1.50 -9.05 10.37
C GLY A 139 0.52 -9.56 9.32
N VAL A 140 -0.72 -9.11 9.31
CA VAL A 140 -1.70 -9.45 8.27
C VAL A 140 -1.48 -8.54 7.06
N THR A 141 -1.09 -9.12 5.93
CA THR A 141 -0.89 -8.39 4.68
C THR A 141 -1.15 -9.28 3.47
N SER A 142 -1.81 -8.73 2.47
CA SER A 142 -1.97 -9.35 1.14
C SER A 142 -0.86 -8.92 0.16
N ALA A 143 0.15 -8.15 0.62
CA ALA A 143 1.21 -7.63 -0.23
C ALA A 143 2.09 -8.75 -0.79
N ASN A 144 2.11 -8.88 -2.12
CA ASN A 144 3.02 -9.76 -2.83
C ASN A 144 4.41 -9.10 -3.04
N SER A 145 5.38 -9.86 -3.58
CA SER A 145 6.75 -9.38 -3.79
C SER A 145 6.86 -8.14 -4.69
N LYS A 146 5.93 -7.96 -5.64
CA LYS A 146 5.90 -6.77 -6.52
C LYS A 146 5.43 -5.53 -5.77
N MET A 147 4.39 -5.67 -4.93
CA MET A 147 3.85 -4.59 -4.11
C MET A 147 4.87 -4.11 -3.07
N LYS A 148 5.60 -5.02 -2.43
CA LYS A 148 6.66 -4.71 -1.43
C LYS A 148 7.82 -3.86 -1.95
N ARG A 149 7.91 -3.62 -3.26
CA ARG A 149 8.87 -2.66 -3.83
C ARG A 149 8.44 -1.20 -3.65
N TYR A 150 7.16 -0.97 -3.41
CA TYR A 150 6.55 0.37 -3.32
C TYR A 150 6.05 0.71 -1.93
N ILE A 151 5.68 -0.31 -1.15
CA ILE A 151 5.19 -0.19 0.22
C ILE A 151 6.00 -1.08 1.16
N ARG A 152 5.98 -0.79 2.44
CA ARG A 152 6.67 -1.63 3.45
C ARG A 152 6.12 -3.06 3.48
N GLY A 153 4.79 -3.23 3.32
CA GLY A 153 4.12 -4.52 3.23
C GLY A 153 4.34 -5.45 4.43
N THR A 154 4.53 -4.86 5.61
CA THR A 154 4.82 -5.58 6.87
C THR A 154 3.56 -6.07 7.58
N GLY A 155 2.37 -5.63 7.12
CA GLY A 155 1.11 -5.86 7.82
C GLY A 155 0.99 -5.07 9.12
N ALA A 156 1.67 -3.94 9.24
CA ALA A 156 1.63 -3.06 10.40
C ALA A 156 0.87 -1.75 10.13
N GLY A 157 0.43 -1.49 8.89
CA GLY A 157 -0.18 -0.22 8.49
C GLY A 157 -1.45 0.10 9.29
N PHE A 158 -2.48 -0.71 9.18
CA PHE A 158 -3.74 -0.48 9.91
C PHE A 158 -3.59 -0.56 11.44
N PRO A 159 -2.87 -1.52 12.04
CA PRO A 159 -2.62 -1.51 13.47
C PRO A 159 -1.97 -0.21 13.98
N MET A 160 -0.96 0.30 13.26
CA MET A 160 -0.29 1.56 13.61
C MET A 160 -1.21 2.78 13.47
N VAL A 161 -2.06 2.79 12.44
CA VAL A 161 -3.06 3.85 12.24
C VAL A 161 -4.07 3.83 13.37
N GLN A 162 -4.58 2.67 13.76
CA GLN A 162 -5.53 2.52 14.85
C GLN A 162 -4.92 3.01 16.17
N GLU A 163 -3.75 2.49 16.56
CA GLU A 163 -3.08 2.89 17.79
C GLU A 163 -2.80 4.40 17.85
N TYR A 164 -2.34 4.98 16.72
CA TYR A 164 -2.09 6.41 16.65
C TYR A 164 -3.38 7.23 16.86
N LEU A 165 -4.47 6.86 16.16
CA LEU A 165 -5.74 7.57 16.26
C LEU A 165 -6.36 7.45 17.65
N GLU A 166 -6.37 6.26 18.25
CA GLU A 166 -6.86 6.04 19.61
C GLU A 166 -6.11 6.91 20.62
N ASN A 167 -4.78 6.99 20.53
CA ASN A 167 -3.96 7.86 21.38
C ASN A 167 -4.23 9.36 21.15
N ALA A 168 -4.70 9.74 19.96
CA ALA A 168 -5.08 11.10 19.62
C ALA A 168 -6.56 11.42 19.88
N GLY A 169 -7.33 10.49 20.45
CA GLY A 169 -8.78 10.60 20.68
C GLY A 169 -9.59 10.48 19.39
N GLY A 170 -9.01 9.84 18.36
CA GLY A 170 -9.64 9.58 17.08
C GLY A 170 -10.09 8.15 16.90
N ALA A 171 -10.59 7.82 15.71
CA ALA A 171 -10.99 6.48 15.33
C ALA A 171 -10.75 6.21 13.85
N VAL A 172 -10.70 4.91 13.50
CA VAL A 172 -10.66 4.39 12.11
C VAL A 172 -11.75 3.35 11.93
N SER A 173 -12.38 3.33 10.75
CA SER A 173 -13.28 2.25 10.35
C SER A 173 -12.94 1.75 8.95
N ILE A 174 -13.27 0.48 8.69
CA ILE A 174 -13.19 -0.18 7.40
C ILE A 174 -14.57 -0.71 7.06
N GLU A 175 -15.11 -0.29 5.92
CA GLU A 175 -16.46 -0.67 5.46
C GLU A 175 -16.38 -1.15 4.00
N ASP A 176 -17.39 -1.94 3.57
CA ASP A 176 -17.54 -2.24 2.16
C ASP A 176 -17.99 -1.00 1.39
N ASN A 177 -17.41 -0.79 0.22
CA ASN A 177 -17.88 0.25 -0.67
C ASN A 177 -19.12 -0.21 -1.44
N MET A 178 -19.93 0.74 -1.89
CA MET A 178 -21.11 0.43 -2.72
C MET A 178 -20.69 -0.27 -4.00
N GLY A 179 -21.23 -1.48 -4.20
CA GLY A 179 -20.96 -2.32 -5.36
C GLY A 179 -19.69 -3.16 -5.21
N LYS A 180 -18.55 -2.58 -4.95
CA LYS A 180 -17.26 -3.28 -4.80
C LYS A 180 -16.22 -2.39 -4.15
N GLY A 181 -15.24 -2.99 -3.47
CA GLY A 181 -14.08 -2.28 -2.89
C GLY A 181 -14.27 -1.93 -1.43
N THR A 182 -13.46 -1.00 -0.96
CA THR A 182 -13.36 -0.65 0.47
C THR A 182 -13.53 0.85 0.68
N VAL A 183 -14.08 1.21 1.83
CA VAL A 183 -14.02 2.57 2.37
C VAL A 183 -13.31 2.53 3.71
N VAL A 184 -12.22 3.27 3.82
CA VAL A 184 -11.53 3.50 5.09
C VAL A 184 -11.83 4.93 5.52
N THR A 185 -12.35 5.10 6.74
CA THR A 185 -12.60 6.42 7.34
C THR A 185 -11.69 6.61 8.53
N VAL A 186 -10.92 7.70 8.53
CA VAL A 186 -10.11 8.13 9.68
C VAL A 186 -10.66 9.46 10.19
N SER A 187 -10.80 9.62 11.51
CA SER A 187 -11.37 10.83 12.06
C SER A 187 -10.79 11.21 13.42
N LEU A 188 -10.58 12.52 13.62
CA LEU A 188 -10.34 13.16 14.91
C LEU A 188 -11.57 13.97 15.35
N ASN A 189 -12.65 14.03 14.54
CA ASN A 189 -13.88 14.72 14.90
C ASN A 189 -14.66 13.90 15.95
N PRO A 190 -14.92 14.43 17.16
CA PRO A 190 -15.55 13.65 18.25
C PRO A 190 -16.91 13.05 17.89
N LYS A 191 -17.69 13.70 17.03
CA LYS A 191 -18.98 13.18 16.59
C LYS A 191 -18.80 11.95 15.69
N ARG A 192 -17.87 12.03 14.75
CA ARG A 192 -17.54 10.89 13.85
C ARG A 192 -16.92 9.74 14.61
N VAL A 193 -16.03 10.01 15.56
CA VAL A 193 -15.46 8.98 16.45
C VAL A 193 -16.58 8.21 17.16
N GLN A 194 -17.56 8.89 17.76
CA GLN A 194 -18.70 8.23 18.40
C GLN A 194 -19.56 7.42 17.43
N GLU A 195 -19.74 7.85 16.18
CA GLU A 195 -20.46 7.11 15.15
C GLU A 195 -19.72 5.83 14.76
N ILE A 196 -18.40 5.92 14.56
CA ILE A 196 -17.52 4.77 14.25
C ILE A 196 -17.54 3.74 15.37
N GLU A 197 -17.35 4.17 16.62
CA GLU A 197 -17.36 3.30 17.81
C GLU A 197 -18.71 2.59 18.00
N ARG A 198 -19.83 3.29 17.77
CA ARG A 198 -21.18 2.68 17.83
C ARG A 198 -21.42 1.65 16.73
N ALA A 199 -20.85 1.88 15.53
CA ALA A 199 -20.98 0.95 14.41
C ALA A 199 -20.13 -0.31 14.65
N GLY A 200 -18.91 -0.16 15.15
CA GLY A 200 -18.01 -1.28 15.49
C GLY A 200 -18.48 -2.13 16.67
N GLY A 201 -19.16 -1.51 17.66
CA GLY A 201 -19.70 -2.22 18.83
C GLY A 201 -20.98 -3.02 18.59
N ARG A 202 -21.56 -3.04 17.40
CA ARG A 202 -22.76 -3.83 17.05
C ARG A 202 -22.48 -5.25 16.59
N GLY A 203 -21.21 -5.65 16.52
CA GLY A 203 -20.75 -6.98 16.09
C GLY A 203 -20.32 -7.91 17.22
N ALA A 204 -20.61 -7.59 18.49
CA ALA A 204 -20.32 -8.44 19.65
C ALA A 204 -21.57 -9.19 20.16
#